data_bd31ae1c8446841bc68f1c3ba25f25ef
#
_entry.id   bd31ae1c8446841bc68f1c3ba25f25ef
#
_cell.length_a   1.000
_cell.length_b   1.000
_cell.length_c   1.000
_cell.angle_alpha   90.00
_cell.angle_beta   90.00
_cell.angle_gamma   90.00
#
_symmetry.space_group_name_H-M   'P 1'
#
loop_
_entity.id
_entity.type
_entity.pdbx_description
1 polymer ?
#
loop_
_entity_poly.entity_id
_entity_poly.type
_entity_poly.pdbx_seq_one_letter_code
_entity_poly.pdbx_strand_id
1 'polypeptide(L)'
;MSKRSILVISTQQNNKESALSAWSSIPHPFHLDIAETDEAAIELFHKQDFDMVVVDYTDSNIDHKKLNAVLPILQEDVTLLTYQGETETELEDNVAAVFKAKRYQRIQRMLMLEPAVNASFNLPPFSLN
;
A
#
# COMPACT_ATOMS: atom_id res chain seq x y z
N MET A 1 -0.83 -18.62 5.64
CA MET A 1 -1.00 -17.40 4.85
C MET A 1 -0.28 -16.24 5.51
N SER A 2 0.49 -15.54 4.73
CA SER A 2 1.19 -14.37 5.26
C SER A 2 0.23 -13.20 5.39
N LYS A 3 0.41 -12.45 6.46
CA LYS A 3 -0.35 -11.21 6.64
C LYS A 3 0.19 -10.15 5.69
N ARG A 4 -0.67 -9.24 5.31
CA ARG A 4 -0.24 -8.07 4.56
C ARG A 4 0.53 -7.14 5.48
N SER A 5 1.48 -6.42 4.92
CA SER A 5 2.35 -5.52 5.68
C SER A 5 2.22 -4.10 5.17
N ILE A 6 2.03 -3.18 6.09
CA ILE A 6 1.93 -1.75 5.79
C ILE A 6 2.98 -1.01 6.59
N LEU A 7 3.67 -0.09 5.93
CA LEU A 7 4.61 0.80 6.61
C LEU A 7 4.01 2.21 6.62
N VAL A 8 3.94 2.81 7.80
CA VAL A 8 3.51 4.20 7.97
C VAL A 8 4.73 5.06 8.22
N ILE A 9 4.92 6.11 7.42
CA ILE A 9 6.05 7.02 7.54
C ILE A 9 5.55 8.39 7.98
N SER A 10 5.81 8.73 9.24
CA SER A 10 5.39 10.01 9.82
C SER A 10 6.16 10.27 11.11
N THR A 11 6.53 11.53 11.32
CA THR A 11 7.13 11.95 12.59
C THR A 11 6.06 12.31 13.62
N GLN A 12 4.77 12.25 13.24
CA GLN A 12 3.64 12.70 14.06
C GLN A 12 3.02 11.59 14.90
N GLN A 13 3.71 10.47 15.08
CA GLN A 13 3.12 9.30 15.75
C GLN A 13 2.76 9.55 17.19
N ASN A 14 3.41 10.52 17.84
CA ASN A 14 3.09 10.87 19.21
C ASN A 14 2.02 11.94 19.33
N ASN A 15 1.53 12.46 18.22
CA ASN A 15 0.47 13.47 18.20
C ASN A 15 -0.89 12.79 18.25
N LYS A 16 -1.49 12.78 19.43
CA LYS A 16 -2.76 12.08 19.65
C LYS A 16 -3.92 12.68 18.87
N GLU A 17 -3.76 13.89 18.37
CA GLU A 17 -4.80 14.55 17.58
C GLU A 17 -4.72 14.17 16.10
N SER A 18 -3.65 13.52 15.68
CA SER A 18 -3.50 13.08 14.29
C SER A 18 -4.39 11.88 14.01
N ALA A 19 -5.18 11.97 12.95
CA ALA A 19 -5.99 10.84 12.51
C ALA A 19 -5.12 9.66 12.09
N LEU A 20 -3.96 9.95 11.49
CA LEU A 20 -3.03 8.90 11.09
C LEU A 20 -2.48 8.16 12.31
N SER A 21 -2.12 8.89 13.36
CA SER A 21 -1.62 8.28 14.60
C SER A 21 -2.73 7.45 15.27
N ALA A 22 -3.95 7.96 15.31
CA ALA A 22 -5.06 7.24 15.89
C ALA A 22 -5.35 5.96 15.11
N TRP A 23 -5.37 6.05 13.78
CA TRP A 23 -5.58 4.88 12.93
C TRP A 23 -4.48 3.83 13.13
N SER A 24 -3.23 4.27 13.26
CA SER A 24 -2.10 3.36 13.45
C SER A 24 -2.15 2.62 14.78
N SER A 25 -2.86 3.18 15.77
CA SER A 25 -2.89 2.63 17.12
C SER A 25 -3.96 1.57 17.33
N ILE A 26 -4.94 1.46 16.42
CA ILE A 26 -6.00 0.45 16.56
C ILE A 26 -5.54 -0.89 15.99
N PRO A 27 -6.12 -2.00 16.46
CA PRO A 27 -5.78 -3.31 15.91
C PRO A 27 -6.22 -3.45 14.45
N HIS A 28 -5.39 -4.09 13.66
CA HIS A 28 -5.67 -4.33 12.24
C HIS A 28 -5.41 -5.78 11.88
N PRO A 29 -6.07 -6.31 10.83
CA PRO A 29 -5.80 -7.67 10.36
C PRO A 29 -4.50 -7.79 9.57
N PHE A 30 -3.75 -6.71 9.41
CA PHE A 30 -2.47 -6.70 8.73
C PHE A 30 -1.37 -6.27 9.69
N HIS A 31 -0.12 -6.51 9.29
CA HIS A 31 1.03 -6.10 10.09
C HIS A 31 1.34 -4.63 9.77
N LEU A 32 1.53 -3.83 10.81
CA LEU A 32 1.80 -2.41 10.66
C LEU A 32 3.11 -2.04 11.32
N ASP A 33 4.01 -1.44 10.56
CA ASP A 33 5.26 -0.88 11.08
C ASP A 33 5.25 0.62 10.90
N ILE A 34 6.00 1.32 11.74
CA ILE A 34 6.05 2.77 11.72
C ILE A 34 7.51 3.21 11.58
N ALA A 35 7.76 4.12 10.65
CA ALA A 35 9.06 4.77 10.49
C ALA A 35 8.90 6.26 10.73
N GLU A 36 9.75 6.82 11.56
CA GLU A 36 9.66 8.24 11.92
C GLU A 36 10.61 9.11 11.10
N THR A 37 11.41 8.50 10.23
CA THR A 37 12.32 9.24 9.34
C THR A 37 12.38 8.56 7.99
N ASP A 38 12.87 9.30 6.98
CA ASP A 38 13.09 8.74 5.65
C ASP A 38 14.08 7.59 5.70
N GLU A 39 15.14 7.78 6.44
CA GLU A 39 16.21 6.78 6.55
C GLU A 39 15.72 5.51 7.22
N ALA A 40 14.91 5.64 8.25
CA ALA A 40 14.33 4.48 8.93
C ALA A 40 13.42 3.70 7.99
N ALA A 41 12.65 4.40 7.16
CA ALA A 41 11.77 3.77 6.19
C ALA A 41 12.57 2.99 5.15
N ILE A 42 13.61 3.60 4.62
CA ILE A 42 14.47 2.95 3.62
C ILE A 42 15.16 1.72 4.22
N GLU A 43 15.59 1.85 5.46
CA GLU A 43 16.25 0.74 6.15
C GLU A 43 15.29 -0.44 6.34
N LEU A 44 14.04 -0.16 6.70
CA LEU A 44 13.04 -1.22 6.83
C LEU A 44 12.75 -1.87 5.49
N PHE A 45 12.76 -1.09 4.40
CA PHE A 45 12.55 -1.64 3.06
C PHE A 45 13.66 -2.59 2.64
N HIS A 46 14.87 -2.44 3.16
CA HIS A 46 15.95 -3.37 2.90
C HIS A 46 15.82 -4.65 3.72
N LYS A 47 15.07 -4.61 4.81
CA LYS A 47 14.97 -5.74 5.73
C LYS A 47 13.75 -6.61 5.50
N GLN A 48 12.66 -6.04 5.01
CA GLN A 48 11.41 -6.78 4.84
C GLN A 48 10.56 -6.17 3.73
N ASP A 49 9.66 -6.98 3.21
CA ASP A 49 8.76 -6.57 2.13
C ASP A 49 7.50 -5.93 2.71
N PHE A 50 6.98 -4.92 1.99
CA PHE A 50 5.73 -4.27 2.33
C PHE A 50 4.78 -4.30 1.14
N ASP A 51 3.50 -4.45 1.43
CA ASP A 51 2.46 -4.38 0.41
C ASP A 51 2.07 -2.94 0.12
N MET A 52 2.17 -2.09 1.11
CA MET A 52 1.74 -0.70 1.01
C MET A 52 2.56 0.17 1.95
N VAL A 53 2.75 1.41 1.54
CA VAL A 53 3.37 2.44 2.39
C VAL A 53 2.43 3.63 2.45
N VAL A 54 2.15 4.09 3.66
CA VAL A 54 1.38 5.32 3.87
C VAL A 54 2.36 6.42 4.22
N VAL A 55 2.49 7.41 3.36
CA VAL A 55 3.41 8.53 3.54
C VAL A 55 2.62 9.75 3.98
N ASP A 56 3.03 10.34 5.10
CA ASP A 56 2.35 11.50 5.66
C ASP A 56 2.80 12.77 4.94
N TYR A 57 1.98 13.24 4.00
CA TYR A 57 2.26 14.45 3.24
C TYR A 57 2.00 15.73 4.03
N THR A 58 1.37 15.62 5.20
CA THR A 58 1.19 16.78 6.08
C THR A 58 2.45 17.06 6.91
N ASP A 59 3.39 16.13 6.89
CA ASP A 59 4.60 16.21 7.71
C ASP A 59 5.75 16.77 6.88
N SER A 60 6.18 17.98 7.21
CA SER A 60 7.26 18.64 6.48
C SER A 60 8.65 18.04 6.77
N ASN A 61 8.75 17.20 7.78
CA ASN A 61 10.02 16.54 8.11
C ASN A 61 10.26 15.30 7.28
N ILE A 62 9.27 14.87 6.49
CA ILE A 62 9.38 13.72 5.61
C ILE A 62 9.62 14.20 4.18
N ASP A 63 10.65 13.69 3.55
CA ASP A 63 10.96 14.03 2.16
C ASP A 63 10.15 13.13 1.23
N HIS A 64 8.97 13.59 0.84
CA HIS A 64 8.06 12.82 -0.01
C HIS A 64 8.66 12.48 -1.35
N LYS A 65 9.35 13.44 -1.94
CA LYS A 65 9.93 13.26 -3.29
C LYS A 65 10.97 12.15 -3.29
N LYS A 66 11.81 12.15 -2.27
CA LYS A 66 12.84 11.13 -2.11
C LYS A 66 12.22 9.76 -1.96
N LEU A 67 11.21 9.64 -1.08
CA LEU A 67 10.55 8.36 -0.84
C LEU A 67 9.81 7.87 -2.07
N ASN A 68 9.11 8.76 -2.76
CA ASN A 68 8.37 8.39 -3.97
C ASN A 68 9.31 7.92 -5.08
N ALA A 69 10.55 8.40 -5.08
CA ALA A 69 11.54 7.98 -6.08
C ALA A 69 12.23 6.68 -5.69
N VAL A 70 12.55 6.53 -4.41
CA VAL A 70 13.40 5.42 -3.94
C VAL A 70 12.63 4.14 -3.66
N LEU A 71 11.48 4.26 -2.96
CA LEU A 71 10.78 3.07 -2.50
C LEU A 71 10.30 2.15 -3.62
N PRO A 72 9.75 2.65 -4.74
CA PRO A 72 9.37 1.75 -5.83
C PRO A 72 10.54 1.04 -6.51
N ILE A 73 11.73 1.62 -6.41
CA ILE A 73 12.94 0.97 -6.95
C ILE A 73 13.32 -0.22 -6.08
N LEU A 74 13.17 -0.06 -4.77
CA LEU A 74 13.51 -1.13 -3.82
C LEU A 74 12.49 -2.26 -3.85
N GLN A 75 11.22 -1.94 -4.03
CA GLN A 75 10.14 -2.92 -4.07
C GLN A 75 9.14 -2.51 -5.14
N GLU A 76 9.18 -3.19 -6.28
CA GLU A 76 8.37 -2.82 -7.45
C GLU A 76 6.88 -2.92 -7.21
N ASP A 77 6.45 -3.88 -6.38
CA ASP A 77 5.02 -4.14 -6.18
C ASP A 77 4.41 -3.33 -5.04
N VAL A 78 5.19 -2.49 -4.38
CA VAL A 78 4.68 -1.70 -3.28
C VAL A 78 3.77 -0.59 -3.81
N THR A 79 2.67 -0.35 -3.08
CA THR A 79 1.77 0.76 -3.39
C THR A 79 2.02 1.89 -2.41
N LEU A 80 2.20 3.09 -2.93
CA LEU A 80 2.39 4.28 -2.10
C LEU A 80 1.06 5.00 -1.96
N LEU A 81 0.59 5.11 -0.71
CA LEU A 81 -0.62 5.83 -0.39
C LEU A 81 -0.24 7.10 0.33
N THR A 82 -0.70 8.25 -0.17
CA THR A 82 -0.38 9.53 0.45
C THR A 82 -1.46 9.90 1.45
N TYR A 83 -1.04 10.28 2.65
CA TYR A 83 -1.95 10.79 3.65
C TYR A 83 -1.91 12.32 3.61
N GLN A 84 -3.06 12.95 3.38
CA GLN A 84 -3.16 14.40 3.22
C GLN A 84 -4.15 15.02 4.20
N GLY A 85 -4.31 14.40 5.36
CA GLY A 85 -5.20 14.92 6.38
C GLY A 85 -6.56 14.26 6.44
N GLU A 86 -6.72 13.11 5.80
CA GLU A 86 -7.97 12.37 5.81
C GLU A 86 -8.33 11.92 7.24
N THR A 87 -9.62 11.69 7.45
CA THR A 87 -10.09 11.14 8.72
C THR A 87 -9.72 9.66 8.84
N GLU A 88 -9.88 9.12 10.05
CA GLU A 88 -9.63 7.69 10.26
C GLU A 88 -10.47 6.82 9.33
N THR A 89 -11.74 7.17 9.16
CA THR A 89 -12.65 6.42 8.30
C THR A 89 -12.21 6.49 6.85
N GLU A 90 -11.86 7.68 6.38
CA GLU A 90 -11.39 7.86 5.01
C GLU A 90 -10.09 7.11 4.77
N LEU A 91 -9.18 7.14 5.74
CA LEU A 91 -7.92 6.43 5.63
C LEU A 91 -8.15 4.91 5.57
N GLU A 92 -9.04 4.41 6.42
CA GLU A 92 -9.39 2.99 6.42
C GLU A 92 -9.99 2.57 5.07
N ASP A 93 -10.88 3.39 4.53
CA ASP A 93 -11.47 3.12 3.22
C ASP A 93 -10.44 3.15 2.10
N ASN A 94 -9.49 4.08 2.17
CA ASN A 94 -8.43 4.17 1.16
C ASN A 94 -7.52 2.95 1.20
N VAL A 95 -7.15 2.52 2.38
CA VAL A 95 -6.31 1.33 2.55
C VAL A 95 -7.05 0.09 2.02
N ALA A 96 -8.31 -0.05 2.37
CA ALA A 96 -9.11 -1.19 1.90
C ALA A 96 -9.24 -1.18 0.39
N ALA A 97 -9.43 0.00 -0.20
CA ALA A 97 -9.54 0.13 -1.65
C ALA A 97 -8.25 -0.29 -2.37
N VAL A 98 -7.10 0.08 -1.81
CA VAL A 98 -5.81 -0.30 -2.39
C VAL A 98 -5.64 -1.83 -2.37
N PHE A 99 -5.94 -2.45 -1.24
CA PHE A 99 -5.81 -3.91 -1.15
C PHE A 99 -6.78 -4.62 -2.10
N LYS A 100 -7.99 -4.09 -2.24
CA LYS A 100 -8.96 -4.64 -3.17
C LYS A 100 -8.47 -4.53 -4.60
N ALA A 101 -7.92 -3.38 -4.98
CA ALA A 101 -7.39 -3.17 -6.32
C ALA A 101 -6.21 -4.10 -6.61
N LYS A 102 -5.32 -4.28 -5.64
CA LYS A 102 -4.18 -5.19 -5.81
C LYS A 102 -4.64 -6.63 -6.02
N ARG A 103 -5.64 -7.05 -5.28
CA ARG A 103 -6.20 -8.40 -5.42
C ARG A 103 -6.81 -8.58 -6.79
N TYR A 104 -7.55 -7.59 -7.27
CA TYR A 104 -8.18 -7.63 -8.57
C TYR A 104 -7.12 -7.71 -9.69
N GLN A 105 -6.09 -6.91 -9.60
CA GLN A 105 -4.99 -6.92 -10.57
C GLN A 105 -4.29 -8.28 -10.60
N ARG A 106 -4.10 -8.88 -9.44
CA ARG A 106 -3.48 -10.20 -9.36
C ARG A 106 -4.33 -11.26 -10.07
N ILE A 107 -5.64 -11.22 -9.85
CA ILE A 107 -6.55 -12.14 -10.49
C ILE A 107 -6.53 -11.96 -12.00
N GLN A 108 -6.58 -10.73 -12.47
CA GLN A 108 -6.52 -10.45 -13.90
C GLN A 108 -5.21 -10.94 -14.52
N ARG A 109 -4.11 -10.72 -13.84
CA ARG A 109 -2.79 -11.15 -14.32
C ARG A 109 -2.76 -12.67 -14.45
N MET A 110 -3.32 -13.38 -13.49
CA MET A 110 -3.37 -14.84 -13.53
C MET A 110 -4.20 -15.32 -14.72
N LEU A 111 -5.33 -14.68 -14.98
CA LEU A 111 -6.18 -15.05 -16.10
C LEU A 111 -5.47 -14.81 -17.43
N MET A 112 -4.70 -13.75 -17.53
CA MET A 112 -3.98 -13.44 -18.76
C MET A 112 -2.79 -14.35 -19.00
N LEU A 113 -2.28 -14.98 -17.95
CA LEU A 113 -1.16 -15.90 -18.07
C LEU A 113 -1.57 -17.30 -18.43
N GLU A 114 -2.86 -17.55 -18.62
CA GLU A 114 -3.37 -18.85 -19.03
C GLU A 114 -3.91 -18.77 -20.46
N PRO A 115 -3.02 -18.71 -21.44
CA PRO A 115 -3.44 -18.49 -22.84
C PRO A 115 -4.31 -19.60 -23.40
N ALA A 116 -4.14 -20.81 -22.93
CA ALA A 116 -4.96 -21.92 -23.39
C ALA A 116 -6.42 -21.68 -23.10
N VAL A 117 -6.71 -21.10 -21.96
CA VAL A 117 -8.08 -20.76 -21.59
C VAL A 117 -8.57 -19.59 -22.43
N ASN A 118 -7.73 -18.60 -22.61
CA ASN A 118 -8.10 -17.42 -23.38
C ASN A 118 -8.32 -17.71 -24.85
N ALA A 119 -7.58 -18.63 -25.38
CA ALA A 119 -7.70 -18.99 -26.80
C ALA A 119 -9.08 -19.52 -27.15
N SER A 120 -9.76 -20.13 -26.24
CA SER A 120 -11.07 -20.68 -26.45
C SER A 120 -12.19 -19.70 -26.18
N PHE A 121 -11.89 -18.65 -25.69
CA PHE A 121 -12.91 -17.67 -25.43
C PHE A 121 -13.23 -16.86 -26.63
N ASN A 122 -13.16 -16.88 -26.14
CA ASN A 122 -13.48 -16.15 -26.46
C ASN A 122 -14.01 -15.43 -26.57
N LEU A 123 -14.50 -15.65 -26.19
CA LEU A 123 -15.08 -15.54 -26.22
C LEU A 123 -15.37 -14.93 -26.25
N PRO A 124 -15.87 -14.87 -26.27
CA PRO A 124 -16.33 -14.68 -26.15
C PRO A 124 -16.50 -14.12 -25.80
N PRO A 125 -16.98 -14.08 -25.60
CA PRO A 125 -17.24 -14.01 -25.31
C PRO A 125 -17.37 -13.49 -25.02
N PHE A 126 -17.64 -13.43 -24.86
CA PHE A 126 -17.77 -13.66 -24.78
C PHE A 126 -17.90 -13.39 -25.40
N SER A 127 -18.21 -13.48 -25.82
CA SER A 127 -18.22 -13.99 -26.41
C SER A 127 -18.09 -14.00 -26.84
N LEU A 128 -18.54 -14.12 -27.03
CA LEU A 128 -18.50 -14.80 -27.47
C LEU A 128 -18.35 -14.80 -28.09
N ASN A 129 -18.54 -14.78 -28.41
CA ASN A 129 -18.58 -15.36 -29.09
C ASN A 129 -18.61 -15.59 -29.22
#